data_f22687cbe69f65c7a577880f0e839446
#
_entry.id   f22687cbe69f65c7a577880f0e839446
#
_cell.length_a   1.000
_cell.length_b   1.000
_cell.length_c   1.000
_cell.angle_alpha   90.00
_cell.angle_beta   90.00
_cell.angle_gamma   90.00
#
_symmetry.space_group_name_H-M   'P 1'
#
loop_
_entity.id
_entity.type
_entity.pdbx_description
1 polymer ?
#
loop_
_entity_poly.entity_id
_entity_poly.type
_entity_poly.pdbx_seq_one_letter_code
_entity_poly.pdbx_strand_id
1 'polypeptide(L)'
;VDAFSGSTTPTSTVVDTRILENAQYIDEYTEMGWHSNRYIQVTKEPLNMDKFRLTTVGHRGRAQTRYKPIAALNNFYVWTGNAYTDYVASSDYTAGSFTDPLSGDYWVDSDNGYIYLKSFPDINIHGAANGVAAYATYTYGLASTPADIKKACILLTASDITQNEEYGLNIPEGSVGMDNQSKATLWAEEAHKILDLPSRGGSQVTFARSVGTNQWQSLLTR
;
A
#
# COMPACT_ATOMS: atom_id res chain seq x y z
N VAL A 1 31.90 2.66 11.05
CA VAL A 1 32.27 3.93 10.39
C VAL A 1 31.10 4.30 9.51
N ASP A 2 30.41 5.39 9.84
CA ASP A 2 29.32 5.86 9.00
C ASP A 2 29.88 6.31 7.65
N ALA A 3 29.37 5.75 6.56
CA ALA A 3 29.84 6.05 5.22
C ALA A 3 29.50 7.50 4.81
N PHE A 4 28.47 8.07 5.44
CA PHE A 4 28.02 9.45 5.21
C PHE A 4 27.98 10.23 6.51
N SER A 5 28.40 11.49 6.46
CA SER A 5 28.39 12.42 7.59
C SER A 5 27.86 13.78 7.16
N GLY A 6 27.77 14.74 8.06
CA GLY A 6 27.41 16.11 7.72
C GLY A 6 28.42 16.85 6.81
N SER A 7 29.62 16.27 6.66
CA SER A 7 30.71 16.85 5.84
C SER A 7 31.01 16.07 4.57
N THR A 8 30.28 14.99 4.28
CA THR A 8 30.41 14.24 3.01
C THR A 8 29.49 14.82 1.94
N THR A 9 29.76 14.52 0.68
CA THR A 9 28.87 14.82 -0.45
C THR A 9 28.50 13.49 -1.13
N PRO A 10 27.24 13.03 -1.04
CA PRO A 10 26.11 13.63 -0.31
C PRO A 10 26.27 13.59 1.21
N THR A 11 25.59 14.51 1.91
CA THR A 11 25.54 14.49 3.37
C THR A 11 24.60 13.40 3.87
N SER A 12 24.77 12.95 5.14
CA SER A 12 23.87 11.98 5.76
C SER A 12 22.40 12.43 5.70
N THR A 13 22.12 13.71 5.91
CA THR A 13 20.75 14.26 5.84
C THR A 13 20.12 14.08 4.44
N VAL A 14 20.89 14.27 3.38
CA VAL A 14 20.40 14.06 2.00
C VAL A 14 20.10 12.58 1.77
N VAL A 15 20.99 11.69 2.22
CA VAL A 15 20.78 10.23 2.09
C VAL A 15 19.53 9.80 2.86
N ASP A 16 19.35 10.26 4.10
CA ASP A 16 18.18 9.95 4.91
C ASP A 16 16.88 10.44 4.25
N THR A 17 16.91 11.63 3.66
CA THR A 17 15.75 12.16 2.92
C THR A 17 15.40 11.27 1.74
N ARG A 18 16.41 10.85 0.94
CA ARG A 18 16.18 9.95 -0.20
C ARG A 18 15.67 8.57 0.22
N ILE A 19 16.17 8.03 1.34
CA ILE A 19 15.65 6.77 1.91
C ILE A 19 14.16 6.91 2.25
N LEU A 20 13.75 8.02 2.85
CA LEU A 20 12.35 8.26 3.21
C LEU A 20 11.46 8.42 1.98
N GLU A 21 11.91 9.16 0.96
CA GLU A 21 11.20 9.32 -0.31
C GLU A 21 11.01 7.98 -1.02
N ASN A 22 12.09 7.16 -1.09
CA ASN A 22 12.02 5.84 -1.71
C ASN A 22 11.20 4.83 -0.90
N ALA A 23 11.21 4.91 0.43
CA ALA A 23 10.34 4.10 1.26
C ALA A 23 8.85 4.43 1.01
N GLN A 24 8.51 5.72 0.89
CA GLN A 24 7.16 6.16 0.53
C GLN A 24 6.78 5.73 -0.89
N TYR A 25 7.69 5.87 -1.85
CA TYR A 25 7.48 5.40 -3.22
C TYR A 25 7.18 3.90 -3.27
N ILE A 26 7.92 3.07 -2.51
CA ILE A 26 7.70 1.62 -2.44
C ILE A 26 6.31 1.31 -1.87
N ASP A 27 5.90 2.00 -0.79
CA ASP A 27 4.58 1.81 -0.19
C ASP A 27 3.45 2.18 -1.19
N GLU A 28 3.60 3.29 -1.92
CA GLU A 28 2.64 3.71 -2.95
C GLU A 28 2.65 2.77 -4.16
N TYR A 29 3.83 2.32 -4.59
CA TYR A 29 3.99 1.43 -5.74
C TYR A 29 3.35 0.07 -5.52
N THR A 30 3.51 -0.47 -4.31
CA THR A 30 3.01 -1.80 -3.94
C THR A 30 1.62 -1.77 -3.31
N GLU A 31 1.09 -0.59 -2.97
CA GLU A 31 -0.14 -0.40 -2.18
C GLU A 31 -0.07 -1.15 -0.82
N MET A 32 1.14 -1.29 -0.27
CA MET A 32 1.40 -1.97 0.99
C MET A 32 2.22 -1.08 1.93
N GLY A 33 1.96 -1.19 3.22
CA GLY A 33 2.73 -0.53 4.26
C GLY A 33 3.93 -1.37 4.68
N TRP A 34 5.06 -1.23 4.00
CA TRP A 34 6.28 -1.97 4.29
C TRP A 34 7.14 -1.34 5.39
N HIS A 35 6.92 -0.07 5.69
CA HIS A 35 7.78 0.67 6.59
C HIS A 35 7.53 0.28 8.04
N SER A 36 8.51 -0.31 8.71
CA SER A 36 8.45 -0.58 10.16
C SER A 36 8.39 0.76 10.92
N ASN A 37 7.52 0.84 11.93
CA ASN A 37 7.28 2.01 12.78
C ASN A 37 6.52 3.18 12.15
N ARG A 38 6.03 3.08 10.93
CA ARG A 38 5.06 4.01 10.37
C ARG A 38 3.72 3.33 10.23
N TYR A 39 2.97 3.25 11.31
CA TYR A 39 1.53 3.10 11.19
C TYR A 39 0.97 4.39 10.59
N ILE A 40 0.83 4.42 9.27
CA ILE A 40 0.24 5.56 8.59
C ILE A 40 -1.27 5.45 8.77
N GLN A 41 -1.85 6.49 9.36
CA GLN A 41 -3.29 6.58 9.51
C GLN A 41 -3.92 7.13 8.24
N VAL A 42 -4.80 6.34 7.64
CA VAL A 42 -5.70 6.79 6.57
C VAL A 42 -7.01 7.23 7.20
N THR A 43 -7.42 8.47 6.95
CA THR A 43 -8.62 9.06 7.56
C THR A 43 -9.73 9.16 6.54
N LYS A 44 -10.89 8.56 6.85
CA LYS A 44 -12.13 8.61 6.05
C LYS A 44 -11.92 8.25 4.57
N GLU A 45 -11.22 7.16 4.32
CA GLU A 45 -11.11 6.62 2.97
C GLU A 45 -12.49 6.15 2.49
N PRO A 46 -12.97 6.63 1.33
CA PRO A 46 -14.18 6.11 0.72
C PRO A 46 -13.94 4.71 0.20
N LEU A 47 -14.77 3.76 0.62
CA LEU A 47 -14.66 2.36 0.24
C LEU A 47 -15.72 1.97 -0.76
N ASN A 48 -15.31 1.25 -1.80
CA ASN A 48 -16.23 0.57 -2.69
C ASN A 48 -16.70 -0.71 -2.00
N MET A 49 -18.02 -0.86 -1.89
CA MET A 49 -18.62 -2.05 -1.32
C MET A 49 -19.18 -2.95 -2.41
N ASP A 50 -18.66 -4.16 -2.48
CA ASP A 50 -19.17 -5.19 -3.37
C ASP A 50 -20.20 -6.07 -2.65
N LYS A 51 -21.32 -6.31 -3.30
CA LYS A 51 -22.26 -7.38 -2.88
C LYS A 51 -21.60 -8.72 -3.17
N PHE A 52 -21.10 -9.34 -2.13
CA PHE A 52 -20.39 -10.60 -2.26
C PHE A 52 -21.31 -11.76 -1.85
N ARG A 53 -21.63 -12.65 -2.77
CA ARG A 53 -22.28 -13.92 -2.46
C ARG A 53 -21.24 -14.98 -2.16
N LEU A 54 -20.62 -14.92 -0.99
CA LEU A 54 -19.93 -16.10 -0.47
C LEU A 54 -20.97 -17.05 0.11
N THR A 55 -21.35 -18.06 -0.67
CA THR A 55 -22.25 -19.12 -0.27
C THR A 55 -21.69 -19.98 0.88
N THR A 56 -20.40 -19.94 1.13
CA THR A 56 -19.70 -20.78 2.12
C THR A 56 -19.35 -20.10 3.43
N VAL A 57 -19.29 -18.76 3.51
CA VAL A 57 -18.77 -18.06 4.70
C VAL A 57 -19.79 -17.12 5.35
N GLY A 58 -20.98 -16.99 4.79
CA GLY A 58 -22.07 -16.21 5.39
C GLY A 58 -21.94 -14.68 5.32
N HIS A 59 -20.83 -14.13 4.81
CA HIS A 59 -20.70 -12.71 4.59
C HIS A 59 -21.41 -12.26 3.31
N ARG A 60 -22.12 -11.13 3.39
CA ARG A 60 -22.91 -10.61 2.27
C ARG A 60 -22.32 -9.36 1.61
N GLY A 61 -21.40 -8.68 2.29
CA GLY A 61 -20.72 -7.49 1.80
C GLY A 61 -19.22 -7.56 2.01
N ARG A 62 -18.47 -6.92 1.11
CA ARG A 62 -17.03 -6.77 1.20
C ARG A 62 -16.65 -5.35 0.80
N ALA A 63 -15.84 -4.70 1.62
CA ALA A 63 -15.18 -3.46 1.30
C ALA A 63 -13.68 -3.70 1.20
N GLN A 64 -12.99 -2.99 0.30
CA GLN A 64 -11.53 -3.09 0.14
C GLN A 64 -10.90 -1.75 0.47
N THR A 65 -9.87 -1.79 1.32
CA THR A 65 -9.01 -0.65 1.61
C THR A 65 -7.92 -0.53 0.54
N ARG A 66 -7.46 0.68 0.32
CA ARG A 66 -6.38 0.95 -0.65
C ARG A 66 -5.05 0.38 -0.19
N TYR A 67 -4.72 0.57 1.08
CA TYR A 67 -3.45 0.13 1.64
C TYR A 67 -3.63 -1.06 2.57
N LYS A 68 -2.65 -1.96 2.55
CA LYS A 68 -2.59 -3.19 3.34
C LYS A 68 -1.14 -3.47 3.78
N PRO A 69 -0.91 -4.28 4.81
CA PRO A 69 -1.92 -4.88 5.69
C PRO A 69 -2.54 -3.85 6.63
N ILE A 70 -3.80 -4.08 7.03
CA ILE A 70 -4.49 -3.26 8.03
C ILE A 70 -3.90 -3.62 9.40
N ALA A 71 -3.23 -2.67 10.05
CA ALA A 71 -2.69 -2.86 11.41
C ALA A 71 -3.78 -2.66 12.48
N ALA A 72 -4.66 -1.67 12.27
CA ALA A 72 -5.82 -1.44 13.11
C ALA A 72 -6.92 -0.74 12.33
N LEU A 73 -8.17 -1.17 12.50
CA LEU A 73 -9.36 -0.48 12.01
C LEU A 73 -9.87 0.42 13.14
N ASN A 74 -9.75 1.75 12.96
CA ASN A 74 -10.10 2.72 13.99
C ASN A 74 -11.59 3.10 13.93
N ASN A 75 -12.13 3.30 12.71
CA ASN A 75 -13.55 3.56 12.48
C ASN A 75 -13.97 2.90 11.17
N PHE A 76 -15.20 2.42 11.15
CA PHE A 76 -15.82 1.88 9.95
C PHE A 76 -17.25 2.40 9.84
N TYR A 77 -17.43 3.47 9.08
CA TYR A 77 -18.71 4.11 8.85
C TYR A 77 -19.44 3.45 7.69
N VAL A 78 -20.61 2.92 7.96
CA VAL A 78 -21.50 2.29 6.95
C VAL A 78 -22.78 3.10 6.87
N TRP A 79 -23.23 3.41 5.67
CA TRP A 79 -24.53 4.06 5.44
C TRP A 79 -25.66 3.09 5.70
N THR A 80 -26.55 3.41 6.63
CA THR A 80 -27.68 2.55 7.04
C THR A 80 -29.02 2.99 6.46
N GLY A 81 -29.01 3.85 5.44
CA GLY A 81 -30.20 4.34 4.75
C GLY A 81 -30.55 5.80 5.09
N ASN A 82 -30.19 6.29 6.27
CA ASN A 82 -30.45 7.67 6.71
C ASN A 82 -29.24 8.36 7.36
N ALA A 83 -28.25 7.58 7.86
CA ALA A 83 -27.05 8.10 8.49
C ALA A 83 -25.87 7.13 8.32
N TYR A 84 -24.65 7.65 8.53
CA TYR A 84 -23.47 6.79 8.69
C TYR A 84 -23.37 6.33 10.14
N THR A 85 -23.30 5.00 10.32
CA THR A 85 -23.10 4.37 11.63
C THR A 85 -21.69 3.82 11.70
N ASP A 86 -20.95 4.15 12.76
CA ASP A 86 -19.62 3.60 13.00
C ASP A 86 -19.73 2.21 13.64
N TYR A 87 -19.39 1.18 12.89
CA TYR A 87 -19.47 -0.22 13.34
C TYR A 87 -18.39 -0.56 14.37
N VAL A 88 -17.29 0.19 14.42
CA VAL A 88 -16.21 -0.03 15.40
C VAL A 88 -16.56 0.58 16.75
N ALA A 89 -17.15 1.78 16.76
CA ALA A 89 -17.44 2.51 17.98
C ALA A 89 -18.81 2.14 18.56
N SER A 90 -19.76 1.62 17.78
CA SER A 90 -21.10 1.28 18.25
C SER A 90 -21.12 -0.05 18.99
N SER A 91 -21.79 -0.09 20.15
CA SER A 91 -22.03 -1.31 20.90
C SER A 91 -23.00 -2.29 20.22
N ASP A 92 -23.73 -1.83 19.20
CA ASP A 92 -24.72 -2.63 18.47
C ASP A 92 -24.07 -3.57 17.44
N TYR A 93 -22.78 -3.37 17.16
CA TYR A 93 -22.03 -4.16 16.20
C TYR A 93 -20.78 -4.75 16.83
N THR A 94 -20.51 -6.01 16.50
CA THR A 94 -19.37 -6.75 17.04
C THR A 94 -18.41 -7.16 15.93
N ALA A 95 -17.12 -7.11 16.21
CA ALA A 95 -16.10 -7.65 15.32
C ALA A 95 -16.00 -9.17 15.46
N GLY A 96 -15.95 -9.87 14.34
CA GLY A 96 -15.58 -11.28 14.32
C GLY A 96 -14.09 -11.47 14.61
N SER A 97 -13.73 -12.65 15.11
CA SER A 97 -12.32 -13.00 15.32
C SER A 97 -11.72 -13.71 14.09
N PHE A 98 -10.41 -13.80 14.03
CA PHE A 98 -9.73 -14.57 12.98
C PHE A 98 -10.13 -16.05 12.99
N THR A 99 -10.37 -16.62 14.17
CA THR A 99 -10.76 -18.02 14.33
C THR A 99 -12.24 -18.27 14.10
N ASP A 100 -13.09 -17.26 14.30
CA ASP A 100 -14.52 -17.31 14.04
C ASP A 100 -14.99 -15.98 13.42
N PRO A 101 -14.78 -15.81 12.11
CA PRO A 101 -15.18 -14.58 11.41
C PRO A 101 -16.70 -14.35 11.43
N LEU A 102 -17.49 -15.42 11.57
CA LEU A 102 -18.95 -15.34 11.56
C LEU A 102 -19.57 -14.99 12.91
N SER A 103 -18.78 -14.98 13.98
CA SER A 103 -19.27 -14.60 15.33
C SER A 103 -19.64 -13.13 15.43
N GLY A 104 -19.10 -12.27 14.56
CA GLY A 104 -19.34 -10.83 14.55
C GLY A 104 -20.24 -10.36 13.40
N ASP A 105 -20.54 -9.08 13.40
CA ASP A 105 -21.28 -8.38 12.34
C ASP A 105 -20.37 -7.96 11.20
N TYR A 106 -19.09 -7.75 11.48
CA TYR A 106 -18.03 -7.52 10.51
C TYR A 106 -16.75 -8.26 10.89
N TRP A 107 -15.89 -8.49 9.90
CA TRP A 107 -14.58 -9.11 10.08
C TRP A 107 -13.54 -8.43 9.20
N VAL A 108 -12.33 -8.24 9.73
CA VAL A 108 -11.21 -7.63 9.03
C VAL A 108 -10.19 -8.70 8.62
N ASP A 109 -10.00 -8.85 7.32
CA ASP A 109 -8.87 -9.57 6.74
C ASP A 109 -7.70 -8.59 6.59
N SER A 110 -6.89 -8.53 7.63
CA SER A 110 -5.79 -7.57 7.73
C SER A 110 -4.81 -7.68 6.57
N ASP A 111 -4.44 -8.91 6.20
CA ASP A 111 -3.38 -9.16 5.23
C ASP A 111 -3.79 -8.74 3.81
N ASN A 112 -5.06 -8.93 3.47
CA ASN A 112 -5.59 -8.62 2.15
C ASN A 112 -6.26 -7.25 2.07
N GLY A 113 -6.44 -6.55 3.20
CA GLY A 113 -7.09 -5.25 3.24
C GLY A 113 -8.60 -5.31 2.97
N TYR A 114 -9.26 -6.40 3.36
CA TYR A 114 -10.71 -6.53 3.20
C TYR A 114 -11.44 -6.38 4.53
N ILE A 115 -12.60 -5.73 4.48
CA ILE A 115 -13.57 -5.68 5.57
C ILE A 115 -14.83 -6.36 5.07
N TYR A 116 -15.20 -7.47 5.72
CA TYR A 116 -16.39 -8.24 5.40
C TYR A 116 -17.53 -7.88 6.32
N LEU A 117 -18.74 -7.84 5.79
CA LEU A 117 -19.98 -7.60 6.52
C LEU A 117 -20.85 -8.85 6.50
N LYS A 118 -21.36 -9.27 7.65
CA LYS A 118 -22.29 -10.40 7.80
C LYS A 118 -23.63 -10.14 7.11
N SER A 119 -24.14 -8.94 7.25
CA SER A 119 -25.33 -8.49 6.53
C SER A 119 -24.97 -7.29 5.66
N PHE A 120 -25.44 -7.30 4.42
CA PHE A 120 -25.37 -6.11 3.58
C PHE A 120 -26.51 -5.20 4.03
N PRO A 121 -26.22 -4.02 4.57
CA PRO A 121 -27.27 -3.07 4.90
C PRO A 121 -28.04 -2.76 3.61
N ASP A 122 -29.35 -2.56 3.72
CA ASP A 122 -30.20 -2.21 2.57
C ASP A 122 -29.84 -0.76 2.16
N ILE A 123 -28.77 -0.66 1.38
CA ILE A 123 -28.14 0.62 1.04
C ILE A 123 -28.97 1.27 -0.06
N ASN A 124 -29.87 2.14 0.32
CA ASN A 124 -30.36 3.15 -0.57
C ASN A 124 -29.27 4.24 -0.70
N ILE A 125 -28.32 4.00 -1.62
CA ILE A 125 -27.14 4.87 -1.83
C ILE A 125 -27.56 6.29 -2.25
N HIS A 126 -28.78 6.49 -2.72
CA HIS A 126 -29.28 7.81 -3.15
C HIS A 126 -29.31 8.87 -2.04
N GLY A 127 -29.29 8.45 -0.78
CA GLY A 127 -29.20 9.37 0.36
C GLY A 127 -27.81 9.49 0.97
N ALA A 128 -26.85 8.67 0.57
CA ALA A 128 -25.50 8.73 1.08
C ALA A 128 -24.75 9.97 0.55
N ALA A 129 -23.97 10.62 1.41
CA ALA A 129 -23.12 11.72 0.99
C ALA A 129 -22.16 11.26 -0.13
N ASN A 130 -22.21 11.96 -1.26
CA ASN A 130 -21.38 11.66 -2.44
C ASN A 130 -21.57 10.26 -3.04
N GLY A 131 -22.66 9.54 -2.72
CA GLY A 131 -22.89 8.19 -3.25
C GLY A 131 -21.96 7.10 -2.67
N VAL A 132 -21.21 7.39 -1.61
CA VAL A 132 -20.28 6.46 -0.97
C VAL A 132 -21.00 5.64 0.10
N ALA A 133 -20.94 4.32 -0.01
CA ALA A 133 -21.62 3.40 0.90
C ALA A 133 -20.90 3.25 2.25
N ALA A 134 -19.58 3.36 2.28
CA ALA A 134 -18.81 3.23 3.51
C ALA A 134 -17.53 4.07 3.48
N TYR A 135 -17.05 4.41 4.67
CA TYR A 135 -15.75 5.04 4.90
C TYR A 135 -14.99 4.27 5.98
N ALA A 136 -13.68 4.12 5.83
CA ALA A 136 -12.82 3.59 6.88
C ALA A 136 -11.77 4.61 7.31
N THR A 137 -11.49 4.60 8.60
CA THR A 137 -10.28 5.20 9.19
C THR A 137 -9.48 4.04 9.78
N TYR A 138 -8.29 3.84 9.28
CA TYR A 138 -7.46 2.70 9.66
C TYR A 138 -5.98 3.08 9.67
N THR A 139 -5.18 2.28 10.36
CA THR A 139 -3.73 2.31 10.25
C THR A 139 -3.27 1.09 9.47
N TYR A 140 -2.24 1.25 8.64
CA TYR A 140 -1.68 0.17 7.87
C TYR A 140 -0.16 0.07 8.07
N GLY A 141 0.41 -1.07 7.76
CA GLY A 141 1.84 -1.33 7.82
C GLY A 141 2.21 -2.59 8.60
N LEU A 142 3.46 -2.98 8.48
CA LEU A 142 4.05 -4.13 9.15
C LEU A 142 4.87 -3.70 10.37
N ALA A 143 4.95 -4.59 11.38
CA ALA A 143 5.82 -4.38 12.55
C ALA A 143 7.31 -4.39 12.18
N SER A 144 7.69 -5.06 11.09
CA SER A 144 9.08 -5.11 10.61
C SER A 144 9.10 -5.16 9.07
N THR A 145 10.00 -4.37 8.49
CA THR A 145 10.21 -4.37 7.03
C THR A 145 10.97 -5.62 6.59
N PRO A 146 10.49 -6.40 5.61
CA PRO A 146 11.20 -7.53 5.05
C PRO A 146 12.57 -7.15 4.47
N ALA A 147 13.53 -8.07 4.52
CA ALA A 147 14.92 -7.79 4.13
C ALA A 147 15.07 -7.40 2.66
N ASP A 148 14.28 -7.96 1.78
CA ASP A 148 14.31 -7.66 0.35
C ASP A 148 13.63 -6.34 0.00
N ILE A 149 12.60 -5.92 0.73
CA ILE A 149 12.06 -4.55 0.62
C ILE A 149 13.11 -3.52 1.08
N LYS A 150 13.85 -3.82 2.15
CA LYS A 150 15.01 -3.00 2.54
C LYS A 150 16.05 -2.94 1.42
N LYS A 151 16.35 -4.09 0.79
CA LYS A 151 17.26 -4.15 -0.35
C LYS A 151 16.76 -3.30 -1.52
N ALA A 152 15.49 -3.39 -1.88
CA ALA A 152 14.89 -2.56 -2.93
C ALA A 152 15.03 -1.06 -2.63
N CYS A 153 14.74 -0.64 -1.40
CA CYS A 153 14.90 0.75 -0.96
C CYS A 153 16.36 1.22 -1.07
N ILE A 154 17.33 0.39 -0.66
CA ILE A 154 18.76 0.70 -0.78
C ILE A 154 19.16 0.86 -2.25
N LEU A 155 18.70 -0.03 -3.13
CA LEU A 155 19.03 0.02 -4.56
C LEU A 155 18.43 1.27 -5.24
N LEU A 156 17.18 1.63 -4.93
CA LEU A 156 16.56 2.86 -5.43
C LEU A 156 17.32 4.09 -4.93
N THR A 157 17.64 4.14 -3.65
CA THR A 157 18.38 5.26 -3.05
C THR A 157 19.80 5.40 -3.67
N ALA A 158 20.49 4.29 -3.88
CA ALA A 158 21.79 4.28 -4.53
C ALA A 158 21.68 4.74 -5.99
N SER A 159 20.63 4.32 -6.71
CA SER A 159 20.35 4.77 -8.07
C SER A 159 20.13 6.28 -8.13
N ASP A 160 19.26 6.83 -7.27
CA ASP A 160 18.95 8.27 -7.23
C ASP A 160 20.17 9.11 -6.92
N ILE A 161 20.98 8.71 -5.94
CA ILE A 161 22.21 9.43 -5.58
C ILE A 161 23.21 9.41 -6.75
N THR A 162 23.33 8.27 -7.42
CA THR A 162 24.28 8.12 -8.53
C THR A 162 23.85 8.87 -9.79
N GLN A 163 22.54 9.00 -10.02
CA GLN A 163 22.00 9.77 -11.16
C GLN A 163 22.04 11.29 -10.93
N ASN A 164 22.19 11.73 -9.69
CA ASN A 164 22.29 13.15 -9.40
C ASN A 164 23.66 13.67 -9.84
N GLU A 165 23.69 14.66 -10.74
CA GLU A 165 24.93 15.23 -11.31
C GLU A 165 25.86 15.76 -10.22
N GLU A 166 25.33 16.34 -9.15
CA GLU A 166 26.11 16.89 -8.03
C GLU A 166 26.86 15.80 -7.26
N TYR A 167 26.26 14.62 -7.11
CA TYR A 167 26.82 13.52 -6.30
C TYR A 167 27.53 12.48 -7.16
N GLY A 168 27.05 12.25 -8.37
CA GLY A 168 27.59 11.27 -9.31
C GLY A 168 29.05 11.52 -9.67
N LEU A 169 29.47 12.79 -9.78
CA LEU A 169 30.84 13.20 -10.07
C LEU A 169 31.84 12.82 -8.97
N ASN A 170 31.38 12.66 -7.74
CA ASN A 170 32.23 12.33 -6.60
C ASN A 170 32.29 10.79 -6.33
N ILE A 171 31.54 9.99 -7.06
CA ILE A 171 31.58 8.53 -6.93
C ILE A 171 32.67 8.00 -7.85
N PRO A 172 33.71 7.32 -7.33
CA PRO A 172 34.75 6.75 -8.16
C PRO A 172 34.16 5.78 -9.19
N GLU A 173 34.51 5.97 -10.46
CA GLU A 173 34.21 4.99 -11.49
C GLU A 173 34.88 3.67 -11.11
N GLY A 174 34.07 2.62 -10.96
CA GLY A 174 34.61 1.30 -10.63
C GLY A 174 35.46 0.77 -11.77
N SER A 175 36.44 -0.06 -11.44
CA SER A 175 37.43 -0.66 -12.35
C SER A 175 36.88 -1.56 -13.47
N VAL A 176 35.56 -1.64 -13.65
CA VAL A 176 34.87 -2.60 -14.54
C VAL A 176 34.10 -1.87 -15.63
N GLY A 177 34.62 -0.87 -16.28
CA GLY A 177 34.15 -0.35 -17.58
C GLY A 177 32.63 0.01 -17.69
N MET A 178 31.88 0.03 -16.59
CA MET A 178 30.49 0.41 -16.56
C MET A 178 30.37 1.81 -15.97
N ASP A 179 29.78 2.72 -16.73
CA ASP A 179 29.57 4.09 -16.26
C ASP A 179 28.56 4.15 -15.09
N ASN A 180 28.57 5.23 -14.35
CA ASN A 180 27.70 5.39 -13.18
C ASN A 180 26.21 5.40 -13.56
N GLN A 181 25.86 5.90 -14.73
CA GLN A 181 24.47 5.93 -15.20
C GLN A 181 23.94 4.52 -15.52
N SER A 182 24.77 3.68 -16.16
CA SER A 182 24.41 2.27 -16.43
C SER A 182 24.24 1.48 -15.13
N LYS A 183 25.10 1.71 -14.12
CA LYS A 183 24.96 1.10 -12.80
C LYS A 183 23.65 1.51 -12.11
N ALA A 184 23.36 2.81 -12.12
CA ALA A 184 22.14 3.34 -11.52
C ALA A 184 20.88 2.72 -12.17
N THR A 185 20.85 2.60 -13.48
CA THR A 185 19.75 1.95 -14.22
C THR A 185 19.59 0.51 -13.81
N LEU A 186 20.69 -0.27 -13.73
CA LEU A 186 20.65 -1.67 -13.29
C LEU A 186 20.12 -1.83 -11.86
N TRP A 187 20.51 -0.94 -10.93
CA TRP A 187 20.02 -0.96 -9.57
C TRP A 187 18.53 -0.66 -9.48
N ALA A 188 18.04 0.32 -10.25
CA ALA A 188 16.60 0.60 -10.32
C ALA A 188 15.83 -0.59 -10.90
N GLU A 189 16.32 -1.23 -11.97
CA GLU A 189 15.70 -2.42 -12.54
C GLU A 189 15.69 -3.60 -11.57
N GLU A 190 16.78 -3.83 -10.82
CA GLU A 190 16.84 -4.88 -9.81
C GLU A 190 15.86 -4.61 -8.67
N ALA A 191 15.73 -3.35 -8.22
CA ALA A 191 14.74 -2.97 -7.22
C ALA A 191 13.33 -3.25 -7.70
N HIS A 192 12.96 -2.85 -8.91
CA HIS A 192 11.64 -3.13 -9.47
C HIS A 192 11.37 -4.63 -9.62
N LYS A 193 12.36 -5.44 -10.01
CA LYS A 193 12.21 -6.90 -10.04
C LYS A 193 11.88 -7.48 -8.66
N ILE A 194 12.47 -6.93 -7.59
CA ILE A 194 12.16 -7.34 -6.22
C ILE A 194 10.73 -6.96 -5.84
N LEU A 195 10.29 -5.75 -6.20
CA LEU A 195 8.96 -5.25 -5.88
C LEU A 195 7.83 -5.94 -6.65
N ASP A 196 8.12 -6.41 -7.87
CA ASP A 196 7.16 -7.09 -8.75
C ASP A 196 6.99 -8.59 -8.45
N LEU A 197 7.70 -9.16 -7.45
CA LEU A 197 7.60 -10.57 -7.11
C LEU A 197 6.18 -10.94 -6.60
N PRO A 198 5.53 -11.98 -7.19
CA PRO A 198 4.14 -12.36 -6.85
C PRO A 198 3.93 -12.85 -5.42
N SER A 199 4.98 -13.31 -4.74
CA SER A 199 4.94 -13.90 -3.39
C SER A 199 4.53 -12.92 -2.28
N ARG A 200 4.24 -11.66 -2.63
CA ARG A 200 4.01 -10.57 -1.69
C ARG A 200 2.64 -9.93 -1.78
N GLY A 201 1.64 -10.71 -2.14
CA GLY A 201 0.28 -10.20 -2.34
C GLY A 201 0.10 -9.42 -3.65
N GLY A 202 1.17 -9.28 -4.44
CA GLY A 202 1.18 -8.54 -5.71
C GLY A 202 0.48 -9.21 -6.88
N SER A 203 -0.01 -10.45 -6.73
CA SER A 203 -0.63 -11.15 -7.87
C SER A 203 -1.95 -10.51 -8.34
N GLN A 204 -2.56 -9.66 -7.55
CA GLN A 204 -3.75 -8.90 -7.97
C GLN A 204 -3.40 -7.51 -8.53
N VAL A 205 -2.35 -6.89 -8.02
CA VAL A 205 -1.91 -5.55 -8.48
C VAL A 205 -1.31 -5.64 -9.88
N THR A 206 -0.52 -6.67 -10.16
CA THR A 206 0.06 -6.90 -11.51
C THR A 206 -1.03 -7.13 -12.56
N PHE A 207 -2.11 -7.84 -12.20
CA PHE A 207 -3.21 -8.10 -13.13
C PHE A 207 -4.02 -6.84 -13.44
N ALA A 208 -4.28 -5.99 -12.46
CA ALA A 208 -5.00 -4.73 -12.66
C ALA A 208 -4.17 -3.71 -13.48
N ARG A 209 -2.84 -3.67 -13.27
CA ARG A 209 -1.95 -2.78 -14.05
C ARG A 209 -1.74 -3.24 -15.50
N SER A 210 -1.62 -4.53 -15.75
CA SER A 210 -1.46 -5.03 -17.13
C SER A 210 -2.72 -4.79 -17.98
N VAL A 211 -3.90 -4.84 -17.37
CA VAL A 211 -5.17 -4.53 -18.06
C VAL A 211 -5.32 -3.02 -18.28
N GLY A 212 -4.90 -2.18 -17.33
CA GLY A 212 -4.97 -0.72 -17.44
C GLY A 212 -4.01 -0.15 -18.49
N THR A 213 -2.78 -0.63 -18.57
CA THR A 213 -1.79 -0.15 -19.56
C THR A 213 -2.14 -0.54 -20.99
N ASN A 214 -2.72 -1.71 -21.20
CA ASN A 214 -3.13 -2.13 -22.55
C ASN A 214 -4.37 -1.38 -23.08
N GLN A 215 -5.26 -0.91 -22.21
CA GLN A 215 -6.40 -0.09 -22.64
C GLN A 215 -6.00 1.34 -23.04
N TRP A 216 -5.02 1.94 -22.39
CA TRP A 216 -4.57 3.28 -22.75
C TRP A 216 -3.76 3.32 -24.04
N GLN A 217 -3.00 2.28 -24.37
CA GLN A 217 -2.28 2.22 -25.65
C GLN A 217 -3.20 2.02 -26.85
N SER A 218 -4.35 1.37 -26.68
CA SER A 218 -5.31 1.17 -27.79
C SER A 218 -6.13 2.43 -28.11
N LEU A 219 -6.16 3.43 -27.21
CA LEU A 219 -6.87 4.71 -27.43
C LEU A 219 -5.97 5.79 -28.07
N LEU A 220 -4.65 5.57 -28.09
CA LEU A 220 -3.69 6.51 -28.71
C LEU A 220 -3.35 6.15 -30.17
N THR A 221 -3.89 5.05 -30.69
CA THR A 221 -3.66 4.57 -32.07
C THR A 221 -4.91 4.57 -32.95
N ARG A 222 -5.90 5.39 -32.59
CA ARG A 222 -7.07 5.66 -33.45
C ARG A 222 -7.20 7.13 -33.77
#